data_86ab6276c756b4d668f711f1bfe4fa7d
#
_entry.id   86ab6276c756b4d668f711f1bfe4fa7d
#
_cell.length_a   1.000
_cell.length_b   1.000
_cell.length_c   1.000
_cell.angle_alpha   90.00
_cell.angle_beta   90.00
_cell.angle_gamma   90.00
#
_symmetry.space_group_name_H-M   'P 1'
#
loop_
_entity.id
_entity.type
_entity.pdbx_description
1 polymer ?
#
loop_
_entity_poly.entity_id
_entity_poly.type
_entity_poly.pdbx_seq_one_letter_code
_entity_poly.pdbx_strand_id
1 'polypeptide(L)'
;VESHYTADITRTFPVNGKFTEAQRQIYMIVYKAQQAGIAAVKPGAKFKDFHNACMVEIAKGAAELGVLPISVEDSLKPEGGLHRRWQVCGSGHHLGIDVHDCAHARKEQYAEAVLEAGMLITVEPGFYIQPDDMLFPEEYRGIGVRIEDDILVTESGAKIMSNALPRHPDEVEAYMAKLLK
;
A
#
# COMPACT_ATOMS: atom_id res chain seq x y z
N VAL A 1 -22.79 -4.53 10.95
CA VAL A 1 -22.77 -3.25 10.22
C VAL A 1 -24.18 -2.98 9.72
N GLU A 2 -24.76 -1.83 10.03
CA GLU A 2 -26.18 -1.54 9.77
C GLU A 2 -26.56 -1.59 8.29
N SER A 3 -25.66 -1.15 7.40
CA SER A 3 -25.89 -1.09 5.95
C SER A 3 -25.32 -2.26 5.16
N HIS A 4 -24.68 -3.22 5.83
CA HIS A 4 -23.87 -4.30 5.22
C HIS A 4 -22.64 -3.85 4.44
N TYR A 5 -22.36 -2.54 4.36
CA TYR A 5 -21.09 -2.04 3.79
C TYR A 5 -19.94 -2.30 4.75
N THR A 6 -18.81 -2.73 4.19
CA THR A 6 -17.60 -3.10 4.92
C THR A 6 -16.62 -1.92 5.02
N ALA A 7 -15.58 -2.09 5.82
CA ALA A 7 -14.40 -1.23 5.85
C ALA A 7 -13.17 -2.15 5.80
N ASP A 8 -12.06 -1.65 5.23
CA ASP A 8 -10.80 -2.37 5.18
C ASP A 8 -9.65 -1.44 5.53
N ILE A 9 -9.07 -1.63 6.70
CA ILE A 9 -8.05 -0.73 7.24
C ILE A 9 -6.96 -1.57 7.88
N THR A 10 -5.74 -1.45 7.38
CA THR A 10 -4.56 -2.12 7.93
C THR A 10 -3.57 -1.12 8.50
N ARG A 11 -3.05 -1.43 9.68
CA ARG A 11 -1.88 -0.79 10.29
C ARG A 11 -0.89 -1.84 10.74
N THR A 12 0.37 -1.68 10.37
CA THR A 12 1.48 -2.46 10.89
C THR A 12 2.17 -1.67 12.01
N PHE A 13 2.43 -2.28 13.14
CA PHE A 13 3.07 -1.64 14.28
C PHE A 13 4.01 -2.61 15.01
N PRO A 14 5.09 -2.11 15.63
CA PRO A 14 6.01 -2.94 16.40
C PRO A 14 5.38 -3.33 17.75
N VAL A 15 5.44 -4.61 18.10
CA VAL A 15 4.82 -5.13 19.34
C VAL A 15 5.31 -4.40 20.60
N ASN A 16 6.58 -4.01 20.63
CA ASN A 16 7.19 -3.28 21.76
C ASN A 16 6.99 -1.76 21.72
N GLY A 17 6.24 -1.25 20.73
CA GLY A 17 5.95 0.18 20.57
C GLY A 17 7.06 0.99 19.89
N LYS A 18 8.14 0.36 19.44
CA LYS A 18 9.27 1.02 18.76
C LYS A 18 9.74 0.23 17.56
N PHE A 19 9.85 0.89 16.42
CA PHE A 19 10.46 0.28 15.23
C PHE A 19 11.97 0.16 15.41
N THR A 20 12.54 -0.98 14.98
CA THR A 20 13.98 -1.05 14.70
C THR A 20 14.29 -0.22 13.45
N GLU A 21 15.58 0.07 13.21
CA GLU A 21 15.98 0.80 12.01
C GLU A 21 15.55 0.09 10.72
N ALA A 22 15.76 -1.23 10.63
CA ALA A 22 15.36 -2.03 9.49
C ALA A 22 13.83 -2.01 9.29
N GLN A 23 13.05 -2.20 10.37
CA GLN A 23 11.58 -2.11 10.30
C GLN A 23 11.12 -0.73 9.83
N ARG A 24 11.75 0.33 10.34
CA ARG A 24 11.41 1.71 9.99
C ARG A 24 11.70 2.02 8.52
N GLN A 25 12.81 1.51 7.99
CA GLN A 25 13.16 1.70 6.58
C GLN A 25 12.12 1.02 5.67
N ILE A 26 11.74 -0.23 5.93
CA ILE A 26 10.69 -0.91 5.17
C ILE A 26 9.34 -0.20 5.34
N TYR A 27 9.01 0.22 6.55
CA TYR A 27 7.76 0.95 6.81
C TYR A 27 7.69 2.26 5.99
N MET A 28 8.79 3.02 5.92
CA MET A 28 8.85 4.26 5.16
C MET A 28 8.70 4.05 3.64
N ILE A 29 9.19 2.93 3.10
CA ILE A 29 8.96 2.56 1.69
C ILE A 29 7.46 2.39 1.45
N VAL A 30 6.78 1.61 2.30
CA VAL A 30 5.33 1.36 2.18
C VAL A 30 4.52 2.64 2.40
N TYR A 31 4.91 3.48 3.37
CA TYR A 31 4.27 4.76 3.62
C TYR A 31 4.35 5.68 2.39
N LYS A 32 5.55 5.83 1.80
CA LYS A 32 5.73 6.62 0.55
C LYS A 32 4.89 6.05 -0.60
N ALA A 33 4.87 4.72 -0.75
CA ALA A 33 4.06 4.05 -1.76
C ALA A 33 2.56 4.33 -1.58
N GLN A 34 2.06 4.27 -0.35
CA GLN A 34 0.66 4.58 -0.06
C GLN A 34 0.34 6.05 -0.37
N GLN A 35 1.20 7.00 0.05
CA GLN A 35 0.99 8.41 -0.25
C GLN A 35 0.96 8.68 -1.77
N ALA A 36 1.86 8.04 -2.53
CA ALA A 36 1.87 8.15 -4.00
C ALA A 36 0.60 7.55 -4.63
N GLY A 37 0.16 6.38 -4.13
CA GLY A 37 -1.09 5.76 -4.57
C GLY A 37 -2.30 6.65 -4.31
N ILE A 38 -2.45 7.17 -3.08
CA ILE A 38 -3.57 8.08 -2.73
C ILE A 38 -3.55 9.35 -3.59
N ALA A 39 -2.38 9.92 -3.85
CA ALA A 39 -2.25 11.12 -4.69
C ALA A 39 -2.66 10.87 -6.16
N ALA A 40 -2.58 9.64 -6.64
CA ALA A 40 -3.01 9.25 -7.98
C ALA A 40 -4.54 9.03 -8.08
N VAL A 41 -5.25 8.87 -6.96
CA VAL A 41 -6.70 8.68 -6.94
C VAL A 41 -7.42 9.99 -7.22
N LYS A 42 -8.10 10.07 -8.35
CA LYS A 42 -8.93 11.22 -8.75
C LYS A 42 -9.91 10.81 -9.86
N PRO A 43 -11.00 11.56 -10.05
CA PRO A 43 -11.90 11.34 -11.18
C PRO A 43 -11.14 11.39 -12.51
N GLY A 44 -11.45 10.47 -13.42
CA GLY A 44 -10.80 10.37 -14.73
C GLY A 44 -9.50 9.58 -14.77
N ALA A 45 -8.86 9.30 -13.63
CA ALA A 45 -7.74 8.35 -13.56
C ALA A 45 -8.24 6.91 -13.75
N LYS A 46 -7.39 6.03 -14.25
CA LYS A 46 -7.73 4.60 -14.27
C LYS A 46 -7.48 3.97 -12.90
N PHE A 47 -8.27 2.97 -12.56
CA PHE A 47 -8.08 2.21 -11.31
C PHE A 47 -6.63 1.74 -11.13
N LYS A 48 -5.99 1.21 -12.17
CA LYS A 48 -4.59 0.75 -12.12
C LYS A 48 -3.55 1.85 -11.87
N ASP A 49 -3.89 3.13 -12.07
CA ASP A 49 -2.90 4.22 -11.99
C ASP A 49 -2.37 4.40 -10.56
N PHE A 50 -3.22 4.25 -9.55
CA PHE A 50 -2.75 4.30 -8.17
C PHE A 50 -1.86 3.10 -7.81
N HIS A 51 -2.18 1.90 -8.33
CA HIS A 51 -1.32 0.74 -8.15
C HIS A 51 0.07 0.99 -8.77
N ASN A 52 0.11 1.51 -10.00
CA ASN A 52 1.37 1.83 -10.67
C ASN A 52 2.18 2.86 -9.88
N ALA A 53 1.53 3.89 -9.31
CA ALA A 53 2.18 4.87 -8.45
C ALA A 53 2.80 4.23 -7.20
N CYS A 54 2.09 3.30 -6.55
CA CYS A 54 2.63 2.52 -5.45
C CYS A 54 3.87 1.72 -5.88
N MET A 55 3.80 1.03 -7.03
CA MET A 55 4.89 0.18 -7.52
C MET A 55 6.16 0.96 -7.84
N VAL A 56 6.04 2.21 -8.29
CA VAL A 56 7.20 3.09 -8.49
C VAL A 56 7.95 3.29 -7.17
N GLU A 57 7.27 3.59 -6.08
CA GLU A 57 7.91 3.80 -4.77
C GLU A 57 8.46 2.50 -4.16
N ILE A 58 7.77 1.36 -4.37
CA ILE A 58 8.29 0.03 -3.97
C ILE A 58 9.60 -0.28 -4.72
N ALA A 59 9.64 -0.05 -6.04
CA ALA A 59 10.85 -0.30 -6.84
C ALA A 59 12.01 0.63 -6.43
N LYS A 60 11.73 1.93 -6.19
CA LYS A 60 12.72 2.89 -5.68
C LYS A 60 13.29 2.45 -4.34
N GLY A 61 12.40 2.08 -3.39
CA GLY A 61 12.82 1.61 -2.07
C GLY A 61 13.69 0.35 -2.14
N ALA A 62 13.32 -0.61 -3.00
CA ALA A 62 14.14 -1.80 -3.21
C ALA A 62 15.53 -1.47 -3.82
N ALA A 63 15.59 -0.48 -4.71
CA ALA A 63 16.85 0.00 -5.27
C ALA A 63 17.71 0.74 -4.22
N GLU A 64 17.10 1.62 -3.39
CA GLU A 64 17.77 2.31 -2.29
C GLU A 64 18.37 1.35 -1.27
N LEU A 65 17.70 0.23 -1.02
CA LEU A 65 18.21 -0.86 -0.15
C LEU A 65 19.27 -1.74 -0.84
N GLY A 66 19.55 -1.51 -2.12
CA GLY A 66 20.56 -2.28 -2.89
C GLY A 66 20.12 -3.69 -3.25
N VAL A 67 18.84 -4.04 -3.12
CA VAL A 67 18.31 -5.40 -3.37
C VAL A 67 17.65 -5.56 -4.74
N LEU A 68 17.47 -4.47 -5.49
CA LEU A 68 16.97 -4.51 -6.85
C LEU A 68 18.16 -4.62 -7.84
N PRO A 69 18.36 -5.77 -8.51
CA PRO A 69 19.56 -6.01 -9.32
C PRO A 69 19.54 -5.35 -10.72
N ILE A 70 18.47 -4.63 -11.04
CA ILE A 70 18.29 -3.89 -12.30
C ILE A 70 17.84 -2.45 -11.99
N SER A 71 17.82 -1.58 -12.99
CA SER A 71 17.30 -0.23 -12.81
C SER A 71 15.82 -0.23 -12.40
N VAL A 72 15.39 0.81 -11.68
CA VAL A 72 13.96 1.02 -11.36
C VAL A 72 13.12 1.04 -12.63
N GLU A 73 13.60 1.74 -13.67
CA GLU A 73 12.92 1.82 -14.96
C GLU A 73 12.73 0.44 -15.60
N ASP A 74 13.78 -0.38 -15.66
CA ASP A 74 13.69 -1.73 -16.23
C ASP A 74 12.81 -2.65 -15.38
N SER A 75 12.84 -2.52 -14.06
CA SER A 75 11.96 -3.28 -13.17
C SER A 75 10.48 -2.97 -13.40
N LEU A 76 10.14 -1.72 -13.74
CA LEU A 76 8.76 -1.28 -13.97
C LEU A 76 8.21 -1.67 -15.35
N LYS A 77 9.05 -2.10 -16.29
CA LYS A 77 8.60 -2.62 -17.60
C LYS A 77 7.81 -3.92 -17.43
N PRO A 78 6.88 -4.23 -18.36
CA PRO A 78 6.08 -5.46 -18.29
C PRO A 78 6.92 -6.74 -18.16
N GLU A 79 8.05 -6.80 -18.85
CA GLU A 79 9.02 -7.91 -18.84
C GLU A 79 9.96 -7.91 -17.63
N GLY A 80 10.08 -6.79 -16.90
CA GLY A 80 10.93 -6.65 -15.74
C GLY A 80 10.31 -7.28 -14.50
N GLY A 81 9.51 -6.53 -13.80
CA GLY A 81 8.64 -6.99 -12.71
C GLY A 81 9.34 -7.43 -11.42
N LEU A 82 10.66 -7.24 -11.26
CA LEU A 82 11.41 -7.75 -10.10
C LEU A 82 10.97 -7.12 -8.77
N HIS A 83 10.51 -5.87 -8.76
CA HIS A 83 9.94 -5.21 -7.57
C HIS A 83 8.71 -5.96 -7.02
N ARG A 84 7.99 -6.74 -7.85
CA ARG A 84 6.82 -7.55 -7.44
C ARG A 84 7.20 -8.72 -6.53
N ARG A 85 8.50 -9.05 -6.42
CA ARG A 85 8.97 -10.08 -5.48
C ARG A 85 8.52 -9.79 -4.05
N TRP A 86 8.47 -8.51 -3.70
CA TRP A 86 8.13 -8.06 -2.34
C TRP A 86 6.72 -7.45 -2.21
N GLN A 87 6.04 -7.22 -3.32
CA GLN A 87 4.62 -6.83 -3.38
C GLN A 87 3.83 -7.91 -4.13
N VAL A 88 3.33 -8.89 -3.39
CA VAL A 88 2.77 -10.14 -3.96
C VAL A 88 1.29 -10.03 -4.37
N CYS A 89 0.60 -8.95 -4.01
CA CYS A 89 -0.82 -8.73 -4.32
C CYS A 89 -1.04 -7.34 -4.95
N GLY A 90 -2.28 -7.04 -5.33
CA GLY A 90 -2.66 -5.69 -5.75
C GLY A 90 -2.48 -4.68 -4.61
N SER A 91 -2.44 -3.39 -4.95
CA SER A 91 -2.35 -2.31 -3.97
C SER A 91 -3.71 -1.71 -3.63
N GLY A 92 -4.80 -2.41 -3.92
CA GLY A 92 -6.15 -2.00 -3.58
C GLY A 92 -7.23 -2.68 -4.40
N HIS A 93 -8.47 -2.48 -3.97
CA HIS A 93 -9.68 -3.03 -4.57
C HIS A 93 -10.86 -2.09 -4.35
N HIS A 94 -11.98 -2.33 -5.03
CA HIS A 94 -13.25 -1.69 -4.69
C HIS A 94 -13.78 -2.23 -3.37
N LEU A 95 -14.40 -1.35 -2.60
CA LEU A 95 -14.97 -1.64 -1.29
C LEU A 95 -16.47 -1.34 -1.32
N GLY A 96 -17.28 -2.27 -0.88
CA GLY A 96 -18.73 -2.16 -0.88
C GLY A 96 -19.41 -3.07 0.13
N ILE A 97 -20.47 -3.77 -0.29
CA ILE A 97 -21.11 -4.80 0.51
C ILE A 97 -20.14 -5.97 0.73
N ASP A 98 -19.45 -6.37 -0.33
CA ASP A 98 -18.31 -7.27 -0.22
C ASP A 98 -17.02 -6.46 0.04
N VAL A 99 -16.13 -6.98 0.89
CA VAL A 99 -14.83 -6.34 1.17
C VAL A 99 -13.98 -6.25 -0.11
N HIS A 100 -13.95 -7.30 -0.92
CA HIS A 100 -13.41 -7.30 -2.27
C HIS A 100 -14.56 -7.14 -3.28
N ASP A 101 -15.16 -5.96 -3.33
CA ASP A 101 -16.33 -5.73 -4.16
C ASP A 101 -16.00 -5.80 -5.65
N CYS A 102 -16.94 -6.29 -6.46
CA CYS A 102 -16.78 -6.48 -7.90
C CYS A 102 -15.56 -7.34 -8.31
N ALA A 103 -15.02 -8.19 -7.42
CA ALA A 103 -13.79 -8.97 -7.65
C ALA A 103 -13.82 -9.89 -8.88
N HIS A 104 -15.00 -10.27 -9.34
CA HIS A 104 -15.22 -11.10 -10.53
C HIS A 104 -15.51 -10.30 -11.81
N ALA A 105 -15.46 -8.98 -11.76
CA ALA A 105 -15.62 -8.13 -12.93
C ALA A 105 -14.48 -8.37 -13.94
N ARG A 106 -14.78 -8.19 -15.23
CA ARG A 106 -13.74 -8.28 -16.26
C ARG A 106 -12.70 -7.17 -16.07
N LYS A 107 -11.46 -7.44 -16.49
CA LYS A 107 -10.31 -6.52 -16.37
C LYS A 107 -10.63 -5.11 -16.90
N GLU A 108 -11.33 -5.01 -18.02
CA GLU A 108 -11.72 -3.76 -18.65
C GLU A 108 -12.68 -2.94 -17.78
N GLN A 109 -13.50 -3.64 -16.96
CA GLN A 109 -14.49 -3.06 -16.07
C GLN A 109 -13.97 -2.86 -14.64
N TYR A 110 -12.75 -3.30 -14.35
CA TYR A 110 -12.12 -3.22 -13.03
C TYR A 110 -10.80 -2.45 -13.12
N ALA A 111 -9.70 -3.12 -13.46
CA ALA A 111 -8.36 -2.52 -13.45
C ALA A 111 -8.17 -1.40 -14.50
N GLU A 112 -8.86 -1.51 -15.65
CA GLU A 112 -8.82 -0.51 -16.73
C GLU A 112 -9.95 0.52 -16.65
N ALA A 113 -10.89 0.35 -15.70
CA ALA A 113 -11.99 1.27 -15.51
C ALA A 113 -11.52 2.65 -15.04
N VAL A 114 -12.28 3.66 -15.41
CA VAL A 114 -12.05 5.03 -14.96
C VAL A 114 -12.67 5.23 -13.60
N LEU A 115 -11.95 5.87 -12.69
CA LEU A 115 -12.45 6.26 -11.39
C LEU A 115 -13.44 7.41 -11.52
N GLU A 116 -14.58 7.30 -10.83
CA GLU A 116 -15.64 8.29 -10.80
C GLU A 116 -15.88 8.75 -9.36
N ALA A 117 -16.34 9.99 -9.20
CA ALA A 117 -16.73 10.50 -7.88
C ALA A 117 -17.83 9.62 -7.25
N GLY A 118 -17.69 9.32 -5.98
CA GLY A 118 -18.56 8.42 -5.22
C GLY A 118 -18.03 6.98 -5.12
N MET A 119 -17.05 6.57 -5.91
CA MET A 119 -16.41 5.27 -5.75
C MET A 119 -15.60 5.20 -4.46
N LEU A 120 -15.69 4.07 -3.77
CA LEU A 120 -14.90 3.75 -2.58
C LEU A 120 -13.94 2.62 -2.92
N ILE A 121 -12.65 2.84 -2.67
CA ILE A 121 -11.58 1.88 -2.95
C ILE A 121 -10.63 1.81 -1.76
N THR A 122 -9.84 0.73 -1.64
CA THR A 122 -8.69 0.69 -0.74
C THR A 122 -7.42 1.16 -1.45
N VAL A 123 -6.46 1.67 -0.68
CA VAL A 123 -5.07 1.86 -1.11
C VAL A 123 -4.17 1.23 -0.06
N GLU A 124 -3.57 0.08 -0.41
CA GLU A 124 -2.96 -0.87 0.53
C GLU A 124 -1.63 -1.47 0.04
N PRO A 125 -0.65 -0.67 -0.38
CA PRO A 125 0.64 -1.24 -0.74
C PRO A 125 1.27 -1.95 0.45
N GLY A 126 2.09 -2.97 0.16
CA GLY A 126 2.88 -3.68 1.15
C GLY A 126 4.29 -3.97 0.67
N PHE A 127 5.15 -4.37 1.58
CA PHE A 127 6.49 -4.86 1.31
C PHE A 127 6.77 -6.05 2.23
N TYR A 128 6.99 -7.23 1.64
CA TYR A 128 7.06 -8.49 2.39
C TYR A 128 8.36 -9.22 2.09
N ILE A 129 9.25 -9.30 3.06
CA ILE A 129 10.54 -9.96 2.96
C ILE A 129 10.41 -11.35 3.58
N GLN A 130 10.60 -12.39 2.78
CA GLN A 130 10.54 -13.76 3.30
C GLN A 130 11.68 -14.01 4.27
N PRO A 131 11.51 -14.89 5.29
CA PRO A 131 12.57 -15.20 6.26
C PRO A 131 13.84 -15.80 5.62
N ASP A 132 13.70 -16.43 4.45
CA ASP A 132 14.75 -17.06 3.68
C ASP A 132 15.22 -16.23 2.46
N ASP A 133 14.78 -14.96 2.34
CA ASP A 133 15.20 -14.09 1.25
C ASP A 133 16.66 -13.62 1.43
N MET A 134 17.57 -14.32 0.76
CA MET A 134 19.01 -14.08 0.85
C MET A 134 19.49 -12.79 0.14
N LEU A 135 18.61 -12.08 -0.56
CA LEU A 135 18.92 -10.74 -1.09
C LEU A 135 19.00 -9.69 0.01
N PHE A 136 18.36 -9.97 1.16
CA PHE A 136 18.35 -9.08 2.31
C PHE A 136 19.33 -9.53 3.40
N PRO A 137 20.01 -8.59 4.09
CA PRO A 137 20.67 -8.84 5.37
C PRO A 137 19.68 -9.44 6.40
N GLU A 138 20.20 -10.17 7.37
CA GLU A 138 19.42 -10.95 8.33
C GLU A 138 18.40 -10.08 9.09
N GLU A 139 18.77 -8.86 9.44
CA GLU A 139 17.91 -7.91 10.20
C GLU A 139 16.65 -7.45 9.47
N TYR A 140 16.55 -7.64 8.15
CA TYR A 140 15.35 -7.33 7.36
C TYR A 140 14.47 -8.54 7.12
N ARG A 141 15.01 -9.76 7.23
CA ARG A 141 14.29 -10.99 6.88
C ARG A 141 13.11 -11.22 7.81
N GLY A 142 11.97 -11.58 7.23
CA GLY A 142 10.72 -11.77 7.95
C GLY A 142 9.96 -10.47 8.25
N ILE A 143 10.49 -9.29 7.86
CA ILE A 143 9.74 -8.05 7.98
C ILE A 143 8.67 -8.00 6.89
N GLY A 144 7.42 -7.80 7.30
CA GLY A 144 6.27 -7.54 6.44
C GLY A 144 5.53 -6.29 6.90
N VAL A 145 5.26 -5.38 5.98
CA VAL A 145 4.53 -4.14 6.26
C VAL A 145 3.41 -3.96 5.25
N ARG A 146 2.21 -3.60 5.73
CA ARG A 146 1.10 -3.07 4.94
C ARG A 146 0.52 -1.85 5.65
N ILE A 147 0.18 -0.83 4.87
CA ILE A 147 -0.58 0.33 5.33
C ILE A 147 -1.74 0.50 4.37
N GLU A 148 -2.96 0.51 4.90
CA GLU A 148 -4.19 0.51 4.13
C GLU A 148 -5.18 1.51 4.67
N ASP A 149 -5.80 2.24 3.76
CA ASP A 149 -6.89 3.16 4.05
C ASP A 149 -8.00 3.03 3.01
N ASP A 150 -9.24 3.29 3.48
CA ASP A 150 -10.43 3.46 2.64
C ASP A 150 -10.42 4.86 2.02
N ILE A 151 -10.48 4.92 0.71
CA ILE A 151 -10.35 6.14 -0.08
C ILE A 151 -11.63 6.40 -0.87
N LEU A 152 -12.33 7.47 -0.54
CA LEU A 152 -13.46 7.97 -1.32
C LEU A 152 -12.95 8.86 -2.46
N VAL A 153 -13.30 8.51 -3.69
CA VAL A 153 -13.09 9.37 -4.86
C VAL A 153 -14.08 10.53 -4.78
N THR A 154 -13.60 11.76 -4.72
CA THR A 154 -14.41 12.97 -4.67
C THR A 154 -14.39 13.70 -6.02
N GLU A 155 -15.23 14.71 -6.22
CA GLU A 155 -15.24 15.54 -7.43
C GLU A 155 -13.86 16.18 -7.76
N SER A 156 -13.02 16.41 -6.74
CA SER A 156 -11.72 17.11 -6.89
C SER A 156 -10.50 16.27 -6.57
N GLY A 157 -10.66 14.96 -6.26
CA GLY A 157 -9.52 14.10 -5.89
C GLY A 157 -9.92 12.97 -4.94
N ALA A 158 -9.15 12.76 -3.87
CA ALA A 158 -9.32 11.69 -2.91
C ALA A 158 -9.62 12.21 -1.49
N LYS A 159 -10.48 11.51 -0.75
CA LYS A 159 -10.69 11.72 0.68
C LYS A 159 -10.39 10.42 1.42
N ILE A 160 -9.46 10.48 2.38
CA ILE A 160 -9.13 9.35 3.25
C ILE A 160 -10.21 9.24 4.32
N MET A 161 -10.97 8.16 4.32
CA MET A 161 -12.07 7.94 5.27
C MET A 161 -11.55 7.52 6.65
N SER A 162 -10.43 6.81 6.69
CA SER A 162 -9.74 6.31 7.89
C SER A 162 -8.68 7.25 8.46
N ASN A 163 -8.70 8.54 8.11
CA ASN A 163 -7.67 9.53 8.44
C ASN A 163 -7.43 9.77 9.95
N ALA A 164 -8.35 9.32 10.80
CA ALA A 164 -8.20 9.40 12.27
C ALA A 164 -7.10 8.48 12.82
N LEU A 165 -6.70 7.44 12.06
CA LEU A 165 -5.66 6.50 12.47
C LEU A 165 -4.28 6.95 11.97
N PRO A 166 -3.25 6.95 12.82
CA PRO A 166 -1.90 7.35 12.43
C PRO A 166 -1.33 6.42 11.35
N ARG A 167 -0.56 7.01 10.44
CA ARG A 167 0.10 6.32 9.32
C ARG A 167 1.62 6.55 9.28
N HIS A 168 2.07 7.76 9.61
CA HIS A 168 3.51 8.02 9.70
C HIS A 168 4.11 7.25 10.88
N PRO A 169 5.30 6.63 10.76
CA PRO A 169 5.86 5.79 11.82
C PRO A 169 6.04 6.52 13.15
N ASP A 170 6.38 7.81 13.14
CA ASP A 170 6.49 8.60 14.38
C ASP A 170 5.14 8.76 15.08
N GLU A 171 4.07 8.92 14.30
CA GLU A 171 2.70 9.02 14.82
C GLU A 171 2.23 7.67 15.38
N VAL A 172 2.59 6.56 14.71
CA VAL A 172 2.29 5.20 15.16
C VAL A 172 2.99 4.92 16.50
N GLU A 173 4.30 5.22 16.63
CA GLU A 173 5.03 5.07 17.89
C GLU A 173 4.44 5.95 19.00
N ALA A 174 4.09 7.21 18.69
CA ALA A 174 3.47 8.12 19.64
C ALA A 174 2.09 7.64 20.08
N TYR A 175 1.31 7.05 19.17
CA TYR A 175 0.00 6.45 19.49
C TYR A 175 0.15 5.24 20.38
N MET A 176 1.06 4.32 20.06
CA MET A 176 1.34 3.14 20.88
C MET A 176 1.83 3.51 22.28
N ALA A 177 2.69 4.53 22.40
CA ALA A 177 3.17 5.00 23.70
C ALA A 177 2.04 5.52 24.63
N LYS A 178 0.89 5.90 24.06
CA LYS A 178 -0.31 6.27 24.85
C LYS A 178 -1.12 5.03 25.30
N LEU A 179 -1.11 3.96 24.48
CA LEU A 179 -1.88 2.74 24.77
C LEU A 179 -1.15 1.77 25.71
N LEU A 180 0.18 1.81 25.74
CA LEU A 180 1.02 0.93 26.55
C LEU A 180 1.29 1.48 27.97
N LYS A 181 0.63 2.58 28.33
CA LYS A 181 0.63 3.14 29.70
C LYS A 181 -0.45 2.51 30.55
#